data_68f94d10a4a6ba7d4547a463a76f12b9
#
_entry.id   68f94d10a4a6ba7d4547a463a76f12b9
#
_cell.length_a   1.000
_cell.length_b   1.000
_cell.length_c   1.000
_cell.angle_alpha   90.00
_cell.angle_beta   90.00
_cell.angle_gamma   90.00
#
_symmetry.space_group_name_H-M   'P 1'
#
loop_
_entity.id
_entity.type
_entity.pdbx_description
1 polymer ?
#
loop_
_entity_poly.entity_id
_entity_poly.type
_entity_poly.pdbx_seq_one_letter_code
_entity_poly.pdbx_strand_id
1 'polypeptide(L)'
;GSYGGGDSPSDIQRGIFATEVGIPRLLKLFKKYDMQTSFFIPGHSLETFPKEMQMIVEAGHEVGAHGYMHENPVAMTPTQEEDVLVKSIELIEKLTGKVPTGYVAPWWEMSNSTAALLQKYGFSYDHSQMYRDFQPFYARVGDEWNVIDYTTSASEWMHPLKHGKEIDLVDIGANWYVDDLPPMLFMKKSPNSHGFVSPRDIEQLWRDQFDWVYREMDYGVFALTIHPDVSGRPQVLLMLERLIEYINGHEGCEWMTFDAIANDFRSRYPFDGEARPEVI
;
A
#
# COMPACT_ATOMS: atom_id res chain seq x y z
N GLY A 1 3.56 5.41 15.07
CA GLY A 1 3.83 4.36 14.16
C GLY A 1 5.32 4.27 13.91
N SER A 2 5.89 3.14 14.00
CA SER A 2 7.34 3.10 13.94
C SER A 2 7.79 2.00 13.02
N TYR A 3 8.51 2.38 12.04
CA TYR A 3 9.38 1.51 11.27
C TYR A 3 10.61 1.09 12.10
N GLY A 4 10.42 0.58 13.35
CA GLY A 4 11.52 0.20 14.24
C GLY A 4 12.39 1.37 14.72
N GLY A 5 11.90 2.59 14.63
CA GLY A 5 12.51 3.76 15.28
C GLY A 5 12.50 3.58 16.81
N GLY A 6 13.40 4.23 17.51
CA GLY A 6 13.38 4.20 18.97
C GLY A 6 12.23 5.04 19.52
N ASP A 7 11.89 4.79 20.78
CA ASP A 7 10.86 5.55 21.52
C ASP A 7 11.40 6.90 22.00
N SER A 8 12.06 7.63 21.10
CA SER A 8 12.63 8.93 21.44
C SER A 8 11.74 10.07 20.95
N PRO A 9 11.77 11.25 21.62
CA PRO A 9 11.07 12.43 21.11
C PRO A 9 11.43 12.77 19.68
N SER A 10 12.64 12.49 19.22
CA SER A 10 13.09 12.74 17.85
C SER A 10 12.39 11.83 16.84
N ASP A 11 12.09 10.58 17.19
CA ASP A 11 11.36 9.67 16.32
C ASP A 11 9.88 10.03 16.26
N ILE A 12 9.30 10.49 17.38
CA ILE A 12 7.92 11.02 17.42
C ILE A 12 7.79 12.25 16.53
N GLN A 13 8.77 13.15 16.53
CA GLN A 13 8.77 14.36 15.68
C GLN A 13 8.70 14.03 14.19
N ARG A 14 9.19 12.89 13.76
CA ARG A 14 9.05 12.46 12.37
C ARG A 14 7.61 12.14 12.00
N GLY A 15 6.88 11.46 12.87
CA GLY A 15 5.44 11.21 12.69
C GLY A 15 4.62 12.52 12.71
N ILE A 16 4.97 13.46 13.59
CA ILE A 16 4.35 14.80 13.62
C ILE A 16 4.64 15.54 12.29
N PHE A 17 5.87 15.49 11.79
CA PHE A 17 6.19 16.07 10.48
C PHE A 17 5.34 15.45 9.36
N ALA A 18 5.16 14.12 9.35
CA ALA A 18 4.36 13.44 8.35
C ALA A 18 2.96 14.04 8.26
N THR A 19 2.32 14.22 9.41
CA THR A 19 0.92 14.68 9.50
C THR A 19 0.80 16.20 9.36
N GLU A 20 1.47 16.99 10.19
CA GLU A 20 1.28 18.45 10.24
C GLU A 20 1.95 19.19 9.07
N VAL A 21 2.94 18.60 8.42
CA VAL A 21 3.70 19.22 7.32
C VAL A 21 3.59 18.45 6.02
N GLY A 22 3.81 17.14 6.07
CA GLY A 22 3.84 16.28 4.88
C GLY A 22 2.49 16.20 4.18
N ILE A 23 1.43 15.87 4.92
CA ILE A 23 0.07 15.79 4.37
C ILE A 23 -0.38 17.10 3.72
N PRO A 24 -0.33 18.27 4.36
CA PRO A 24 -0.72 19.53 3.71
C PRO A 24 0.04 19.82 2.42
N ARG A 25 1.33 19.49 2.36
CA ARG A 25 2.14 19.67 1.16
C ARG A 25 1.72 18.73 0.03
N LEU A 26 1.48 17.47 0.33
CA LEU A 26 1.01 16.48 -0.62
C LEU A 26 -0.39 16.80 -1.14
N LEU A 27 -1.32 17.18 -0.26
CA LEU A 27 -2.66 17.62 -0.67
C LEU A 27 -2.61 18.83 -1.62
N LYS A 28 -1.69 19.78 -1.36
CA LYS A 28 -1.46 20.90 -2.27
C LYS A 28 -0.95 20.44 -3.64
N LEU A 29 -0.03 19.47 -3.66
CA LEU A 29 0.49 18.89 -4.90
C LEU A 29 -0.62 18.17 -5.67
N PHE A 30 -1.38 17.30 -5.03
CA PHE A 30 -2.47 16.57 -5.68
C PHE A 30 -3.55 17.50 -6.22
N LYS A 31 -3.91 18.52 -5.45
CA LYS A 31 -4.85 19.55 -5.92
C LYS A 31 -4.34 20.30 -7.16
N LYS A 32 -3.05 20.56 -7.26
CA LYS A 32 -2.45 21.23 -8.45
C LYS A 32 -2.70 20.46 -9.73
N TYR A 33 -2.72 19.12 -9.65
CA TYR A 33 -2.88 18.23 -10.80
C TYR A 33 -4.26 17.58 -10.87
N ASP A 34 -5.22 18.03 -10.07
CA ASP A 34 -6.59 17.49 -9.99
C ASP A 34 -6.63 15.98 -9.76
N MET A 35 -5.75 15.50 -8.87
CA MET A 35 -5.57 14.09 -8.57
C MET A 35 -6.33 13.70 -7.30
N GLN A 36 -7.05 12.59 -7.35
CA GLN A 36 -7.52 11.86 -6.19
C GLN A 36 -6.64 10.64 -5.96
N THR A 37 -6.31 10.37 -4.70
CA THR A 37 -5.43 9.28 -4.28
C THR A 37 -6.06 8.52 -3.12
N SER A 38 -5.51 7.35 -2.81
CA SER A 38 -5.94 6.53 -1.67
C SER A 38 -4.94 6.68 -0.52
N PHE A 39 -5.45 7.02 0.65
CA PHE A 39 -4.69 7.12 1.89
C PHE A 39 -5.00 5.92 2.79
N PHE A 40 -4.00 5.11 3.09
CA PHE A 40 -4.11 4.02 4.06
C PHE A 40 -3.55 4.48 5.40
N ILE A 41 -4.43 4.64 6.38
CA ILE A 41 -4.11 5.40 7.58
C ILE A 41 -4.20 4.51 8.82
N PRO A 42 -3.10 4.39 9.61
CA PRO A 42 -3.16 3.69 10.89
C PRO A 42 -4.18 4.33 11.85
N GLY A 43 -4.94 3.52 12.57
CA GLY A 43 -5.98 3.99 13.50
C GLY A 43 -5.44 4.98 14.55
N HIS A 44 -4.22 4.77 15.03
CA HIS A 44 -3.53 5.69 15.94
C HIS A 44 -3.38 7.11 15.33
N SER A 45 -3.10 7.20 14.04
CA SER A 45 -2.99 8.50 13.36
C SER A 45 -4.34 9.18 13.21
N LEU A 46 -5.42 8.41 12.97
CA LEU A 46 -6.80 8.91 12.92
C LEU A 46 -7.20 9.56 14.26
N GLU A 47 -6.83 8.96 15.38
CA GLU A 47 -7.17 9.48 16.72
C GLU A 47 -6.25 10.64 17.15
N THR A 48 -4.97 10.59 16.75
CA THR A 48 -3.96 11.58 17.21
C THR A 48 -4.05 12.89 16.41
N PHE A 49 -4.37 12.85 15.12
CA PHE A 49 -4.34 13.99 14.22
C PHE A 49 -5.67 14.20 13.47
N PRO A 50 -6.79 14.31 14.18
CA PRO A 50 -8.12 14.34 13.56
C PRO A 50 -8.30 15.49 12.57
N LYS A 51 -7.63 16.62 12.78
CA LYS A 51 -7.70 17.78 11.88
C LYS A 51 -7.06 17.48 10.52
N GLU A 52 -5.87 16.91 10.51
CA GLU A 52 -5.13 16.58 9.29
C GLU A 52 -5.82 15.44 8.53
N MET A 53 -6.40 14.48 9.26
CA MET A 53 -7.19 13.40 8.66
C MET A 53 -8.47 13.94 8.00
N GLN A 54 -9.13 14.91 8.66
CA GLN A 54 -10.30 15.58 8.08
C GLN A 54 -9.94 16.32 6.77
N MET A 55 -8.76 16.94 6.66
CA MET A 55 -8.31 17.60 5.43
C MET A 55 -8.21 16.61 4.25
N ILE A 56 -7.82 15.36 4.49
CA ILE A 56 -7.75 14.31 3.46
C ILE A 56 -9.15 14.02 2.92
N VAL A 57 -10.12 13.84 3.82
CA VAL A 57 -11.52 13.57 3.47
C VAL A 57 -12.15 14.75 2.72
N GLU A 58 -11.94 15.97 3.20
CA GLU A 58 -12.46 17.20 2.58
C GLU A 58 -11.86 17.45 1.19
N ALA A 59 -10.64 16.97 0.94
CA ALA A 59 -10.02 17.02 -0.37
C ALA A 59 -10.53 15.94 -1.35
N GLY A 60 -11.43 15.04 -0.89
CA GLY A 60 -12.06 14.02 -1.72
C GLY A 60 -11.21 12.77 -1.94
N HIS A 61 -10.16 12.58 -1.15
CA HIS A 61 -9.32 11.39 -1.25
C HIS A 61 -10.00 10.19 -0.58
N GLU A 62 -9.66 9.00 -1.07
CA GLU A 62 -10.07 7.75 -0.44
C GLU A 62 -9.30 7.51 0.87
N VAL A 63 -9.97 6.88 1.85
CA VAL A 63 -9.35 6.45 3.10
C VAL A 63 -9.57 4.95 3.31
N GLY A 64 -8.49 4.19 3.38
CA GLY A 64 -8.46 2.76 3.65
C GLY A 64 -7.76 2.42 4.98
N ALA A 65 -7.88 1.15 5.39
CA ALA A 65 -7.34 0.65 6.65
C ALA A 65 -5.86 0.25 6.54
N HIS A 66 -5.09 0.49 7.64
CA HIS A 66 -3.65 0.21 7.71
C HIS A 66 -3.20 -0.18 9.13
N GLY A 67 -3.91 -1.10 9.75
CA GLY A 67 -3.68 -1.43 11.16
C GLY A 67 -3.99 -0.28 12.11
N TYR A 68 -3.59 -0.40 13.37
CA TYR A 68 -3.78 0.64 14.38
C TYR A 68 -2.49 1.42 14.68
N MET A 69 -1.40 0.76 15.08
CA MET A 69 -0.08 1.35 15.36
C MET A 69 0.98 0.99 14.31
N HIS A 70 0.57 0.50 13.15
CA HIS A 70 1.48 -0.05 12.15
C HIS A 70 2.17 -1.35 12.62
N GLU A 71 1.45 -2.17 13.38
CA GLU A 71 1.89 -3.48 13.84
C GLU A 71 1.97 -4.48 12.68
N ASN A 72 2.95 -5.41 12.77
CA ASN A 72 3.09 -6.44 11.75
C ASN A 72 2.03 -7.55 11.94
N PRO A 73 1.14 -7.79 10.95
CA PRO A 73 0.09 -8.81 11.06
C PRO A 73 0.63 -10.23 11.37
N VAL A 74 1.79 -10.58 10.84
CA VAL A 74 2.42 -11.90 11.06
C VAL A 74 2.79 -12.13 12.54
N ALA A 75 3.02 -11.06 13.28
CA ALA A 75 3.38 -11.15 14.71
C ALA A 75 2.15 -11.23 15.65
N MET A 76 0.94 -11.03 15.12
CA MET A 76 -0.29 -11.03 15.89
C MET A 76 -0.93 -12.43 15.96
N THR A 77 -1.71 -12.68 17.01
CA THR A 77 -2.68 -13.78 16.99
C THR A 77 -3.86 -13.40 16.10
N PRO A 78 -4.61 -14.38 15.54
CA PRO A 78 -5.78 -14.08 14.74
C PRO A 78 -6.82 -13.18 15.44
N THR A 79 -6.99 -13.33 16.76
CA THR A 79 -7.89 -12.48 17.56
C THR A 79 -7.37 -11.04 17.63
N GLN A 80 -6.07 -10.84 17.86
CA GLN A 80 -5.48 -9.49 17.88
C GLN A 80 -5.60 -8.81 16.52
N GLU A 81 -5.35 -9.54 15.45
CA GLU A 81 -5.49 -9.02 14.08
C GLU A 81 -6.93 -8.59 13.78
N GLU A 82 -7.91 -9.41 14.18
CA GLU A 82 -9.32 -9.07 14.05
C GLU A 82 -9.72 -7.85 14.87
N ASP A 83 -9.29 -7.76 16.15
CA ASP A 83 -9.56 -6.62 17.02
C ASP A 83 -9.00 -5.31 16.42
N VAL A 84 -7.78 -5.35 15.87
CA VAL A 84 -7.14 -4.22 15.19
C VAL A 84 -7.91 -3.81 13.94
N LEU A 85 -8.34 -4.77 13.13
CA LEU A 85 -9.11 -4.50 11.92
C LEU A 85 -10.45 -3.86 12.24
N VAL A 86 -11.20 -4.41 13.21
CA VAL A 86 -12.49 -3.87 13.66
C VAL A 86 -12.33 -2.45 14.18
N LYS A 87 -11.32 -2.20 15.01
CA LYS A 87 -11.03 -0.85 15.52
C LYS A 87 -10.71 0.14 14.39
N SER A 88 -9.96 -0.29 13.39
CA SER A 88 -9.63 0.55 12.23
C SER A 88 -10.87 0.89 11.41
N ILE A 89 -11.76 -0.08 11.19
CA ILE A 89 -13.06 0.12 10.52
C ILE A 89 -13.89 1.18 11.25
N GLU A 90 -14.07 1.03 12.57
CA GLU A 90 -14.85 1.98 13.38
C GLU A 90 -14.33 3.42 13.28
N LEU A 91 -13.00 3.58 13.31
CA LEU A 91 -12.36 4.89 13.24
C LEU A 91 -12.52 5.54 11.87
N ILE A 92 -12.36 4.76 10.80
CA ILE A 92 -12.51 5.25 9.43
C ILE A 92 -13.98 5.59 9.15
N GLU A 93 -14.92 4.73 9.55
CA GLU A 93 -16.35 5.02 9.40
C GLU A 93 -16.75 6.29 10.16
N LYS A 94 -16.24 6.48 11.38
CA LYS A 94 -16.45 7.70 12.14
C LYS A 94 -15.92 8.95 11.45
N LEU A 95 -14.76 8.86 10.78
CA LEU A 95 -14.15 9.99 10.08
C LEU A 95 -14.84 10.31 8.75
N THR A 96 -15.13 9.28 7.97
CA THR A 96 -15.57 9.41 6.56
C THR A 96 -17.07 9.28 6.36
N GLY A 97 -17.78 8.72 7.35
CA GLY A 97 -19.20 8.33 7.24
C GLY A 97 -19.41 7.06 6.40
N LYS A 98 -18.34 6.32 6.04
CA LYS A 98 -18.39 5.12 5.21
C LYS A 98 -17.48 4.04 5.77
N VAL A 99 -17.91 2.78 5.67
CA VAL A 99 -17.06 1.62 5.94
C VAL A 99 -15.94 1.57 4.87
N PRO A 100 -14.67 1.37 5.25
CA PRO A 100 -13.59 1.27 4.28
C PRO A 100 -13.74 0.02 3.41
N THR A 101 -13.43 0.15 2.13
CA THR A 101 -13.43 -0.95 1.15
C THR A 101 -12.04 -1.49 0.85
N GLY A 102 -11.00 -0.75 1.24
CA GLY A 102 -9.61 -1.06 0.95
C GLY A 102 -8.71 -1.21 2.17
N TYR A 103 -7.74 -2.09 2.04
CA TYR A 103 -6.75 -2.39 3.07
C TYR A 103 -5.34 -2.41 2.48
N VAL A 104 -4.37 -1.98 3.30
CA VAL A 104 -2.95 -2.23 3.10
C VAL A 104 -2.39 -2.77 4.42
N ALA A 105 -1.76 -3.93 4.37
CA ALA A 105 -1.10 -4.49 5.54
C ALA A 105 0.12 -3.64 5.92
N PRO A 106 0.27 -3.26 7.20
CA PRO A 106 1.53 -2.71 7.68
C PRO A 106 2.71 -3.63 7.28
N TRP A 107 3.83 -3.05 6.88
CA TRP A 107 5.03 -3.76 6.41
C TRP A 107 4.83 -4.52 5.07
N TRP A 108 3.66 -4.42 4.45
CA TRP A 108 3.25 -5.33 3.37
C TRP A 108 3.39 -6.80 3.75
N GLU A 109 3.13 -7.10 5.02
CA GLU A 109 3.15 -8.45 5.57
C GLU A 109 1.73 -8.89 5.92
N MET A 110 1.28 -9.98 5.35
CA MET A 110 -0.02 -10.57 5.64
C MET A 110 0.15 -11.86 6.45
N SER A 111 -0.69 -12.03 7.46
CA SER A 111 -0.83 -13.32 8.15
C SER A 111 -1.64 -14.30 7.30
N ASN A 112 -1.66 -15.56 7.69
CA ASN A 112 -2.52 -16.57 7.06
C ASN A 112 -4.02 -16.27 7.24
N SER A 113 -4.38 -15.36 8.15
CA SER A 113 -5.77 -14.97 8.45
C SER A 113 -6.21 -13.71 7.72
N THR A 114 -5.28 -12.85 7.30
CA THR A 114 -5.59 -11.50 6.80
C THR A 114 -6.61 -11.53 5.67
N ALA A 115 -6.38 -12.26 4.61
CA ALA A 115 -7.27 -12.28 3.45
C ALA A 115 -8.68 -12.77 3.80
N ALA A 116 -8.79 -13.78 4.67
CA ALA A 116 -10.08 -14.28 5.16
C ALA A 116 -10.80 -13.25 6.05
N LEU A 117 -10.08 -12.51 6.89
CA LEU A 117 -10.62 -11.42 7.69
C LEU A 117 -11.14 -10.29 6.81
N LEU A 118 -10.37 -9.89 5.81
CA LEU A 118 -10.77 -8.84 4.86
C LEU A 118 -12.08 -9.22 4.15
N GLN A 119 -12.18 -10.46 3.66
CA GLN A 119 -13.42 -10.98 3.06
C GLN A 119 -14.57 -10.99 4.06
N LYS A 120 -14.35 -11.46 5.29
CA LYS A 120 -15.35 -11.49 6.36
C LYS A 120 -15.94 -10.11 6.66
N TYR A 121 -15.14 -9.07 6.63
CA TYR A 121 -15.54 -7.69 6.93
C TYR A 121 -15.91 -6.87 5.69
N GLY A 122 -16.01 -7.51 4.52
CA GLY A 122 -16.54 -6.88 3.30
C GLY A 122 -15.57 -5.94 2.60
N PHE A 123 -14.26 -6.09 2.81
CA PHE A 123 -13.28 -5.38 2.00
C PHE A 123 -13.34 -5.87 0.56
N SER A 124 -13.24 -4.94 -0.37
CA SER A 124 -13.29 -5.23 -1.79
C SER A 124 -11.90 -5.43 -2.40
N TYR A 125 -10.89 -4.78 -1.82
CA TYR A 125 -9.53 -4.90 -2.31
C TYR A 125 -8.48 -4.80 -1.19
N ASP A 126 -7.30 -5.32 -1.52
CA ASP A 126 -6.05 -5.23 -0.76
C ASP A 126 -4.92 -4.72 -1.66
N HIS A 127 -3.88 -4.15 -1.06
CA HIS A 127 -2.65 -3.75 -1.74
C HIS A 127 -1.46 -4.15 -0.87
N SER A 128 -1.26 -5.47 -0.70
CA SER A 128 -0.20 -5.95 0.20
C SER A 128 0.65 -7.06 -0.39
N GLN A 129 0.22 -7.73 -1.45
CA GLN A 129 0.92 -8.87 -2.04
C GLN A 129 1.67 -8.48 -3.30
N MET A 130 2.80 -9.15 -3.55
CA MET A 130 3.74 -8.84 -4.64
C MET A 130 3.75 -9.92 -5.72
N TYR A 131 2.65 -10.65 -5.87
CA TYR A 131 2.57 -11.72 -6.86
C TYR A 131 2.62 -11.20 -8.29
N ARG A 132 1.92 -10.09 -8.56
CA ARG A 132 1.97 -9.37 -9.84
C ARG A 132 2.28 -7.90 -9.55
N ASP A 133 3.31 -7.38 -10.15
CA ASP A 133 3.81 -6.03 -9.84
C ASP A 133 2.92 -4.90 -10.41
N PHE A 134 2.38 -5.09 -11.64
CA PHE A 134 1.62 -4.05 -12.33
C PHE A 134 0.25 -4.52 -12.84
N GLN A 135 -0.24 -5.64 -12.36
CA GLN A 135 -1.56 -6.16 -12.72
C GLN A 135 -2.33 -6.58 -11.47
N PRO A 136 -3.56 -6.10 -11.27
CA PRO A 136 -4.41 -6.63 -10.22
C PRO A 136 -4.74 -8.13 -10.45
N PHE A 137 -5.02 -8.82 -9.38
CA PHE A 137 -5.39 -10.24 -9.38
C PHE A 137 -6.36 -10.53 -8.23
N TYR A 138 -6.96 -11.70 -8.22
CA TYR A 138 -7.75 -12.15 -7.08
C TYR A 138 -6.86 -12.82 -6.05
N ALA A 139 -6.97 -12.39 -4.79
CA ALA A 139 -6.24 -12.97 -3.66
C ALA A 139 -6.61 -14.43 -3.45
N ARG A 140 -5.72 -15.20 -2.83
CA ARG A 140 -5.95 -16.60 -2.47
C ARG A 140 -5.91 -16.77 -0.97
N VAL A 141 -6.63 -17.79 -0.52
CA VAL A 141 -6.56 -18.31 0.86
C VAL A 141 -6.17 -19.77 0.84
N GLY A 142 -5.37 -20.18 1.82
CA GLY A 142 -4.97 -21.59 1.99
C GLY A 142 -3.83 -22.03 1.09
N ASP A 143 -2.95 -21.13 0.67
CA ASP A 143 -1.64 -21.51 0.09
C ASP A 143 -0.85 -22.28 1.14
N GLU A 144 -0.29 -23.46 0.77
CA GLU A 144 0.53 -24.30 1.64
C GLU A 144 1.98 -24.33 1.15
N TRP A 145 2.92 -24.00 2.01
CA TRP A 145 4.36 -24.08 1.73
C TRP A 145 5.12 -24.69 2.91
N ASN A 146 6.32 -25.15 2.66
CA ASN A 146 7.16 -25.74 3.69
C ASN A 146 8.30 -24.80 4.08
N VAL A 147 8.52 -24.70 5.38
CA VAL A 147 9.71 -24.03 5.93
C VAL A 147 10.83 -25.04 5.99
N ILE A 148 12.04 -24.65 5.58
CA ILE A 148 13.23 -25.49 5.69
C ILE A 148 13.58 -25.67 7.18
N ASP A 149 13.61 -26.93 7.62
CA ASP A 149 14.06 -27.29 8.97
C ASP A 149 15.27 -28.23 8.86
N TYR A 150 16.46 -27.70 9.11
CA TYR A 150 17.70 -28.46 9.06
C TYR A 150 17.86 -29.50 10.17
N THR A 151 16.94 -29.56 11.14
CA THR A 151 16.95 -30.56 12.21
C THR A 151 16.20 -31.84 11.83
N THR A 152 15.44 -31.81 10.72
CA THR A 152 14.68 -32.95 10.21
C THR A 152 15.25 -33.49 8.91
N SER A 153 14.71 -34.62 8.43
CA SER A 153 15.07 -35.16 7.13
C SER A 153 14.62 -34.20 6.01
N ALA A 154 15.46 -34.00 5.01
CA ALA A 154 15.14 -33.15 3.86
C ALA A 154 13.84 -33.58 3.13
N SER A 155 13.50 -34.86 3.17
CA SER A 155 12.22 -35.37 2.61
C SER A 155 10.97 -34.79 3.29
N GLU A 156 11.08 -34.25 4.50
CA GLU A 156 9.95 -33.67 5.24
C GLU A 156 9.59 -32.24 4.77
N TRP A 157 10.53 -31.53 4.16
CA TRP A 157 10.31 -30.18 3.69
C TRP A 157 10.53 -29.98 2.18
N MET A 158 11.03 -30.99 1.45
CA MET A 158 11.16 -30.95 -0.01
C MET A 158 9.82 -31.23 -0.70
N HIS A 159 8.85 -30.35 -0.57
CA HIS A 159 7.56 -30.44 -1.22
C HIS A 159 7.28 -29.16 -2.02
N PRO A 160 6.57 -29.24 -3.16
CA PRO A 160 6.19 -28.06 -3.92
C PRO A 160 5.14 -27.22 -3.17
N LEU A 161 5.12 -25.92 -3.47
CA LEU A 161 4.02 -25.03 -3.09
C LEU A 161 2.70 -25.59 -3.62
N LYS A 162 1.66 -25.59 -2.79
CA LYS A 162 0.29 -25.84 -3.20
C LYS A 162 -0.50 -24.55 -3.15
N HIS A 163 -1.05 -24.16 -4.28
CA HIS A 163 -1.93 -23.00 -4.34
C HIS A 163 -3.25 -23.27 -3.66
N GLY A 164 -3.70 -22.31 -2.86
CA GLY A 164 -5.03 -22.28 -2.28
C GLY A 164 -6.09 -21.88 -3.29
N LYS A 165 -7.23 -21.40 -2.79
CA LYS A 165 -8.36 -20.97 -3.63
C LYS A 165 -8.41 -19.46 -3.75
N GLU A 166 -8.69 -18.97 -4.95
CA GLU A 166 -9.03 -17.56 -5.16
C GLU A 166 -10.32 -17.21 -4.39
N ILE A 167 -10.35 -15.99 -3.89
CA ILE A 167 -11.50 -15.39 -3.21
C ILE A 167 -11.87 -14.08 -3.89
N ASP A 168 -13.11 -13.62 -3.71
CA ASP A 168 -13.55 -12.33 -4.25
C ASP A 168 -12.99 -11.15 -3.44
N LEU A 169 -11.67 -11.01 -3.51
CA LEU A 169 -10.89 -9.91 -2.98
C LEU A 169 -9.84 -9.55 -4.03
N VAL A 170 -9.93 -8.36 -4.60
CA VAL A 170 -8.94 -7.90 -5.57
C VAL A 170 -7.66 -7.52 -4.84
N ASP A 171 -6.51 -8.03 -5.27
CA ASP A 171 -5.22 -7.55 -4.83
C ASP A 171 -4.62 -6.65 -5.93
N ILE A 172 -4.30 -5.42 -5.57
CA ILE A 172 -3.59 -4.48 -6.44
C ILE A 172 -2.13 -4.59 -6.07
N GLY A 173 -1.31 -5.14 -6.95
CA GLY A 173 0.06 -5.53 -6.64
C GLY A 173 0.87 -4.46 -5.92
N ALA A 174 1.43 -4.81 -4.77
CA ALA A 174 2.41 -4.01 -4.05
C ALA A 174 3.80 -4.18 -4.67
N ASN A 175 4.63 -3.13 -4.63
CA ASN A 175 5.95 -3.20 -5.27
C ASN A 175 6.96 -2.31 -4.54
N TRP A 176 7.92 -2.91 -3.82
CA TRP A 176 9.00 -2.20 -3.14
C TRP A 176 9.86 -1.31 -4.04
N TYR A 177 9.90 -1.59 -5.36
CA TYR A 177 10.70 -0.82 -6.31
C TYR A 177 10.04 0.49 -6.76
N VAL A 178 8.77 0.71 -6.40
CA VAL A 178 8.03 1.96 -6.61
C VAL A 178 7.49 2.54 -5.29
N ASP A 179 8.20 2.26 -4.18
CA ASP A 179 7.98 2.80 -2.84
C ASP A 179 9.08 3.81 -2.50
N ASP A 180 8.69 4.95 -1.92
CA ASP A 180 9.62 6.04 -1.58
C ASP A 180 10.45 5.74 -0.32
N LEU A 181 9.97 4.85 0.55
CA LEU A 181 10.55 4.62 1.86
C LEU A 181 11.91 3.92 1.81
N PRO A 182 12.09 2.77 1.12
CA PRO A 182 13.36 2.05 1.13
C PRO A 182 14.54 2.92 0.68
N PRO A 183 14.46 3.68 -0.43
CA PRO A 183 15.61 4.46 -0.90
C PRO A 183 15.79 5.80 -0.21
N MET A 184 14.71 6.45 0.29
CA MET A 184 14.78 7.86 0.67
C MET A 184 14.53 8.15 2.15
N LEU A 185 14.17 7.13 2.95
CA LEU A 185 14.06 7.30 4.39
C LEU A 185 15.38 6.96 5.08
N PHE A 186 15.85 7.86 5.96
CA PHE A 186 16.98 7.59 6.84
C PHE A 186 16.51 7.38 8.29
N MET A 187 16.81 6.21 8.85
CA MET A 187 16.57 5.88 10.25
C MET A 187 17.85 5.35 10.90
N LYS A 188 18.33 6.05 11.92
CA LYS A 188 19.61 5.78 12.60
C LYS A 188 19.79 4.33 13.08
N LYS A 189 18.69 3.67 13.46
CA LYS A 189 18.69 2.33 14.05
C LYS A 189 18.23 1.23 13.10
N SER A 190 17.82 1.56 11.89
CA SER A 190 17.36 0.57 10.92
C SER A 190 18.46 0.25 9.91
N PRO A 191 18.91 -1.03 9.84
CA PRO A 191 19.94 -1.42 8.89
C PRO A 191 19.50 -1.34 7.42
N ASN A 192 18.18 -1.32 7.16
CA ASN A 192 17.61 -1.25 5.82
C ASN A 192 17.26 0.19 5.39
N SER A 193 17.56 1.18 6.22
CA SER A 193 17.32 2.56 5.89
C SER A 193 18.54 3.13 5.18
N HIS A 194 18.46 3.26 3.87
CA HIS A 194 19.58 3.79 3.08
C HIS A 194 19.66 5.30 3.17
N GLY A 195 18.53 6.01 3.02
CA GLY A 195 18.49 7.47 3.03
C GLY A 195 19.47 8.08 2.04
N PHE A 196 19.45 9.39 1.88
CA PHE A 196 20.42 10.13 1.06
C PHE A 196 20.58 9.71 -0.40
N VAL A 197 19.71 8.81 -0.92
CA VAL A 197 19.68 8.54 -2.35
C VAL A 197 19.10 9.76 -3.07
N SER A 198 19.71 10.14 -4.19
CA SER A 198 19.23 11.25 -4.98
C SER A 198 17.80 11.00 -5.48
N PRO A 199 16.83 11.89 -5.20
CA PRO A 199 15.48 11.73 -5.75
C PRO A 199 15.45 11.69 -7.29
N ARG A 200 16.47 12.23 -7.98
CA ARG A 200 16.55 12.15 -9.45
C ARG A 200 16.86 10.74 -9.94
N ASP A 201 17.67 9.98 -9.20
CA ASP A 201 18.00 8.60 -9.54
C ASP A 201 16.77 7.71 -9.31
N ILE A 202 16.01 7.97 -8.24
CA ILE A 202 14.75 7.27 -7.98
C ILE A 202 13.68 7.65 -9.02
N GLU A 203 13.59 8.91 -9.40
CA GLU A 203 12.71 9.36 -10.48
C GLU A 203 13.01 8.60 -11.78
N GLN A 204 14.28 8.45 -12.13
CA GLN A 204 14.66 7.73 -13.34
C GLN A 204 14.30 6.23 -13.24
N LEU A 205 14.55 5.61 -12.08
CA LEU A 205 14.16 4.22 -11.83
C LEU A 205 12.64 4.01 -12.01
N TRP A 206 11.83 4.93 -11.49
CA TRP A 206 10.37 4.84 -11.61
C TRP A 206 9.89 5.13 -13.02
N ARG A 207 10.52 6.06 -13.74
CA ARG A 207 10.22 6.30 -15.16
C ARG A 207 10.52 5.09 -16.03
N ASP A 208 11.65 4.43 -15.82
CA ASP A 208 12.03 3.24 -16.59
C ASP A 208 11.01 2.10 -16.39
N GLN A 209 10.50 1.92 -15.15
CA GLN A 209 9.43 0.95 -14.89
C GLN A 209 8.10 1.37 -15.53
N PHE A 210 7.74 2.65 -15.42
CA PHE A 210 6.53 3.17 -16.06
C PHE A 210 6.60 3.02 -17.59
N ASP A 211 7.71 3.35 -18.22
CA ASP A 211 7.92 3.23 -19.66
C ASP A 211 7.79 1.80 -20.14
N TRP A 212 8.31 0.86 -19.35
CA TRP A 212 8.15 -0.56 -19.65
C TRP A 212 6.69 -0.99 -19.58
N VAL A 213 5.99 -0.65 -18.51
CA VAL A 213 4.55 -0.94 -18.33
C VAL A 213 3.73 -0.33 -19.46
N TYR A 214 3.96 0.95 -19.76
CA TYR A 214 3.24 1.67 -20.81
C TYR A 214 3.44 1.06 -22.20
N ARG A 215 4.63 0.54 -22.49
CA ARG A 215 4.98 -0.06 -23.79
C ARG A 215 4.49 -1.50 -23.94
N GLU A 216 4.60 -2.31 -22.88
CA GLU A 216 4.43 -3.76 -22.98
C GLU A 216 3.05 -4.25 -22.53
N MET A 217 2.30 -3.45 -21.75
CA MET A 217 1.03 -3.87 -21.17
C MET A 217 -0.16 -3.14 -21.79
N ASP A 218 -1.15 -3.88 -22.29
CA ASP A 218 -2.44 -3.31 -22.72
C ASP A 218 -3.30 -2.84 -21.52
N TYR A 219 -3.09 -3.45 -20.36
CA TYR A 219 -3.72 -3.11 -19.09
C TYR A 219 -2.70 -3.23 -17.96
N GLY A 220 -2.32 -2.11 -17.40
CA GLY A 220 -1.38 -2.03 -16.28
C GLY A 220 -1.84 -1.04 -15.21
N VAL A 221 -1.47 -1.32 -13.97
CA VAL A 221 -1.67 -0.44 -12.81
C VAL A 221 -0.31 -0.10 -12.23
N PHE A 222 0.11 1.16 -12.37
CA PHE A 222 1.37 1.65 -11.82
C PHE A 222 1.13 2.29 -10.45
N ALA A 223 1.13 1.47 -9.41
CA ALA A 223 0.81 1.87 -8.04
C ALA A 223 2.05 2.44 -7.32
N LEU A 224 2.19 3.76 -7.33
CA LEU A 224 3.23 4.45 -6.53
C LEU A 224 2.82 4.50 -5.06
N THR A 225 3.68 3.98 -4.19
CA THR A 225 3.49 4.07 -2.74
C THR A 225 4.40 5.14 -2.15
N ILE A 226 3.79 6.08 -1.44
CA ILE A 226 4.50 7.21 -0.85
C ILE A 226 4.10 7.42 0.62
N HIS A 227 5.05 7.91 1.40
CA HIS A 227 4.89 8.20 2.82
C HIS A 227 5.06 9.70 3.09
N PRO A 228 4.15 10.36 3.83
CA PRO A 228 4.23 11.81 4.02
C PRO A 228 5.50 12.30 4.74
N ASP A 229 6.16 11.47 5.54
CA ASP A 229 7.44 11.80 6.18
C ASP A 229 8.64 11.74 5.22
N VAL A 230 8.49 11.07 4.10
CA VAL A 230 9.46 11.02 2.99
C VAL A 230 9.06 11.97 1.87
N SER A 231 7.92 11.73 1.23
CA SER A 231 7.45 12.48 0.06
C SER A 231 6.97 13.90 0.39
N GLY A 232 6.69 14.21 1.66
CA GLY A 232 6.45 15.59 2.12
C GLY A 232 7.70 16.46 2.17
N ARG A 233 8.91 15.92 1.88
CA ARG A 233 10.17 16.67 1.83
C ARG A 233 10.32 17.43 0.51
N PRO A 234 10.87 18.67 0.53
CA PRO A 234 10.92 19.52 -0.66
C PRO A 234 11.57 18.88 -1.90
N GLN A 235 12.65 18.13 -1.71
CA GLN A 235 13.37 17.48 -2.81
C GLN A 235 12.56 16.33 -3.45
N VAL A 236 11.75 15.65 -2.64
CA VAL A 236 10.88 14.56 -3.12
C VAL A 236 9.61 15.12 -3.75
N LEU A 237 9.03 16.19 -3.19
CA LEU A 237 7.90 16.90 -3.82
C LEU A 237 8.25 17.39 -5.23
N LEU A 238 9.46 17.96 -5.42
CA LEU A 238 9.92 18.37 -6.75
C LEU A 238 10.12 17.18 -7.69
N MET A 239 10.53 16.03 -7.19
CA MET A 239 10.60 14.80 -7.96
C MET A 239 9.22 14.31 -8.37
N LEU A 240 8.28 14.23 -7.42
CA LEU A 240 6.90 13.81 -7.70
C LEU A 240 6.22 14.73 -8.72
N GLU A 241 6.43 16.04 -8.61
CA GLU A 241 5.90 17.00 -9.57
C GLU A 241 6.37 16.69 -11.00
N ARG A 242 7.67 16.45 -11.21
CA ARG A 242 8.21 16.08 -12.53
C ARG A 242 7.72 14.72 -13.01
N LEU A 243 7.56 13.76 -12.11
CA LEU A 243 7.05 12.42 -12.44
C LEU A 243 5.57 12.48 -12.86
N ILE A 244 4.76 13.23 -12.13
CA ILE A 244 3.34 13.46 -12.47
C ILE A 244 3.24 14.12 -13.86
N GLU A 245 4.02 15.16 -14.11
CA GLU A 245 4.06 15.84 -15.40
C GLU A 245 4.51 14.90 -16.54
N TYR A 246 5.47 14.02 -16.25
CA TYR A 246 5.93 13.00 -17.19
C TYR A 246 4.82 12.01 -17.54
N ILE A 247 4.15 11.42 -16.53
CA ILE A 247 3.06 10.46 -16.73
C ILE A 247 1.88 11.12 -17.46
N ASN A 248 1.53 12.36 -17.11
CA ASN A 248 0.46 13.13 -17.76
C ASN A 248 0.74 13.42 -19.24
N GLY A 249 1.99 13.30 -19.68
CA GLY A 249 2.36 13.40 -21.10
C GLY A 249 2.04 12.16 -21.93
N HIS A 250 1.55 11.08 -21.34
CA HIS A 250 1.25 9.81 -21.99
C HIS A 250 -0.26 9.62 -22.15
N GLU A 251 -0.71 9.32 -23.37
CA GLU A 251 -2.14 9.08 -23.66
C GLU A 251 -2.64 7.79 -23.01
N GLY A 252 -3.89 7.78 -22.53
CA GLY A 252 -4.53 6.61 -21.94
C GLY A 252 -4.12 6.32 -20.50
N CYS A 253 -3.32 7.22 -19.86
CA CYS A 253 -3.01 7.15 -18.43
C CYS A 253 -4.01 7.98 -17.63
N GLU A 254 -4.55 7.38 -16.58
CA GLU A 254 -5.50 8.02 -15.66
C GLU A 254 -5.05 7.86 -14.20
N TRP A 255 -5.18 8.94 -13.42
CA TRP A 255 -5.00 8.87 -11.97
C TRP A 255 -6.31 8.41 -11.32
N MET A 256 -6.25 7.31 -10.60
CA MET A 256 -7.42 6.67 -10.00
C MET A 256 -7.17 6.36 -8.53
N THR A 257 -8.24 6.31 -7.73
CA THR A 257 -8.18 5.70 -6.39
C THR A 257 -8.13 4.17 -6.53
N PHE A 258 -7.64 3.49 -5.50
CA PHE A 258 -7.59 2.03 -5.51
C PHE A 258 -8.98 1.38 -5.54
N ASP A 259 -9.99 1.99 -4.91
CA ASP A 259 -11.37 1.54 -5.05
C ASP A 259 -11.85 1.58 -6.50
N ALA A 260 -11.55 2.66 -7.21
CA ALA A 260 -11.88 2.78 -8.63
C ALA A 260 -11.12 1.76 -9.49
N ILE A 261 -9.84 1.51 -9.21
CA ILE A 261 -9.03 0.48 -9.89
C ILE A 261 -9.61 -0.93 -9.64
N ALA A 262 -9.94 -1.25 -8.39
CA ALA A 262 -10.53 -2.55 -8.06
C ALA A 262 -11.89 -2.77 -8.76
N ASN A 263 -12.71 -1.73 -8.86
CA ASN A 263 -13.99 -1.79 -9.57
C ASN A 263 -13.79 -1.91 -11.09
N ASP A 264 -12.84 -1.20 -11.69
CA ASP A 264 -12.49 -1.36 -13.11
C ASP A 264 -11.99 -2.78 -13.39
N PHE A 265 -11.07 -3.30 -12.56
CA PHE A 265 -10.59 -4.67 -12.69
C PHE A 265 -11.72 -5.69 -12.64
N ARG A 266 -12.63 -5.61 -11.65
CA ARG A 266 -13.81 -6.49 -11.55
C ARG A 266 -14.71 -6.40 -12.77
N SER A 267 -14.86 -5.23 -13.36
CA SER A 267 -15.70 -5.04 -14.55
C SER A 267 -15.13 -5.75 -15.78
N ARG A 268 -13.81 -5.76 -15.90
CA ARG A 268 -13.07 -6.41 -17.02
C ARG A 268 -12.91 -7.91 -16.80
N TYR A 269 -12.64 -8.30 -15.56
CA TYR A 269 -12.31 -9.68 -15.16
C TYR A 269 -13.15 -10.09 -13.96
N PRO A 270 -14.47 -10.38 -14.14
CA PRO A 270 -15.36 -10.78 -13.05
C PRO A 270 -14.80 -11.99 -12.29
N PHE A 271 -15.04 -12.06 -10.97
CA PHE A 271 -14.53 -13.14 -10.13
C PHE A 271 -15.02 -14.52 -10.61
N ASP A 272 -16.31 -14.62 -10.97
CA ASP A 272 -16.93 -15.86 -11.48
C ASP A 272 -16.64 -16.10 -12.98
N GLY A 273 -15.87 -15.22 -13.63
CA GLY A 273 -15.48 -15.34 -15.03
C GLY A 273 -14.21 -16.16 -15.22
N GLU A 274 -14.00 -16.66 -16.43
CA GLU A 274 -12.77 -17.37 -16.81
C GLU A 274 -11.64 -16.42 -17.24
N ALA A 275 -12.00 -15.21 -17.70
CA ALA A 275 -11.01 -14.23 -18.19
C ALA A 275 -10.11 -13.73 -17.05
N ARG A 276 -8.81 -13.67 -17.32
CA ARG A 276 -7.80 -13.08 -16.44
C ARG A 276 -6.85 -12.23 -17.29
N PRO A 277 -6.22 -11.18 -16.74
CA PRO A 277 -5.17 -10.46 -17.46
C PRO A 277 -4.06 -11.42 -17.88
N GLU A 278 -3.57 -11.27 -19.11
CA GLU A 278 -2.41 -11.99 -19.56
C GLU A 278 -1.19 -11.58 -18.73
N VAL A 279 -0.39 -12.53 -18.29
CA VAL A 279 0.88 -12.28 -17.58
C VAL A 279 1.95 -12.08 -18.63
N ILE A 280 2.56 -10.91 -18.65
CA ILE A 280 3.64 -10.53 -19.57
C ILE A 280 4.97 -10.60 -18.83
#